data_d55d0a03877ded0abc4f4a788275c023
#
_entry.id   d55d0a03877ded0abc4f4a788275c023
#
_cell.length_a   1.000
_cell.length_b   1.000
_cell.length_c   1.000
_cell.angle_alpha   90.00
_cell.angle_beta   90.00
_cell.angle_gamma   90.00
#
_symmetry.space_group_name_H-M   'P 1'
#
loop_
_entity.id
_entity.type
_entity.pdbx_description
1 polymer ?
#
loop_
_entity_poly.entity_id
_entity_poly.type
_entity_poly.pdbx_seq_one_letter_code
_entity_poly.pdbx_strand_id
1 'polypeptide(L)'
;MFLVFLQRVIAKDEANMKWNIKWAWMFSMEIMALVGLTACDNCGKPKVVVCVPVYGQSLAMGEEAELVTDIDGLSKKWEGRLVGEGLDDGFGYYEDRSWKKKIKRLIRYDNRRNENSAFAMGEVLAGALGKDTMVCVFADGRGGTAISTLIKGGYPYDALIQDIKSSYEEAKKKGMEFIVPAVCWMQGESDMFDYTRVDYRKLLCQFAADSNRDVKSITGQKRDVKIVGYQSCCLAKCYKFVPENYECYEISVPQAQMQLIRDDSCFVAGTPVYFLDFVDDRIHLDGKSQTVVGRYNAAAVLDILRYGYSDRGLYPVDIKIEGKIAIIDFNKNDSKELVDNSGKLEFDTINVNKVKNYGFSVITPENKDIAEKVTIVDDKIVIECNADAKGCRVRYGANGEKNKSGRRLGARGNLLRRNSSMMPEWCYMFDEATNER
;
A
#
# COMPACT_ATOMS: atom_id res chain seq x y z
N MET A 1 27.94 5.69 31.61
CA MET A 1 27.45 6.96 30.96
C MET A 1 26.24 6.71 30.07
N PHE A 2 26.10 5.55 29.47
CA PHE A 2 24.94 5.19 28.62
C PHE A 2 23.64 4.93 29.40
N LEU A 3 23.71 4.35 30.58
CA LEU A 3 22.54 4.09 31.45
C LEU A 3 21.91 5.35 32.04
N VAL A 4 22.68 6.40 32.23
CA VAL A 4 22.19 7.69 32.79
C VAL A 4 21.48 8.52 31.71
N PHE A 5 21.82 8.31 30.44
CA PHE A 5 21.13 8.95 29.31
C PHE A 5 19.75 8.31 29.07
N LEU A 6 19.67 7.00 29.19
CA LEU A 6 18.40 6.27 29.06
C LEU A 6 17.39 6.65 30.16
N GLN A 7 17.86 6.83 31.40
CA GLN A 7 17.00 7.24 32.51
C GLN A 7 16.46 8.67 32.41
N ARG A 8 17.18 9.58 31.70
CA ARG A 8 16.71 10.95 31.50
C ARG A 8 15.76 11.13 30.31
N VAL A 9 15.77 10.22 29.36
CA VAL A 9 14.80 10.18 28.25
C VAL A 9 13.48 9.55 28.70
N ILE A 10 13.54 8.57 29.60
CA ILE A 10 12.34 7.90 30.14
C ILE A 10 11.57 8.80 31.14
N ALA A 11 12.24 9.71 31.83
CA ALA A 11 11.62 10.55 32.88
C ALA A 11 10.87 11.78 32.34
N LYS A 12 10.84 12.03 31.04
CA LYS A 12 10.15 13.21 30.45
C LYS A 12 8.84 12.90 29.73
N ASP A 13 8.51 11.59 29.55
CA ASP A 13 7.29 11.17 28.83
C ASP A 13 6.41 10.17 29.61
N GLU A 14 6.48 10.17 30.94
CA GLU A 14 5.71 9.24 31.81
C GLU A 14 4.19 9.48 31.80
N ALA A 15 3.66 10.45 31.10
CA ALA A 15 2.22 10.68 31.06
C ALA A 15 1.47 9.96 29.93
N ASN A 16 2.14 9.41 28.88
CA ASN A 16 1.43 8.84 27.71
C ASN A 16 2.03 7.59 27.07
N MET A 17 2.94 6.87 27.69
CA MET A 17 3.53 5.68 27.04
C MET A 17 3.84 4.54 28.03
N LYS A 18 2.80 3.80 28.43
CA LYS A 18 2.99 2.43 28.95
C LYS A 18 3.24 1.46 27.80
N TRP A 19 4.42 1.50 27.23
CA TRP A 19 4.88 0.45 26.35
C TRP A 19 5.36 -0.75 27.14
N ASN A 20 4.66 -1.85 26.98
CA ASN A 20 4.93 -3.10 27.66
C ASN A 20 6.14 -3.77 27.01
N ILE A 21 7.30 -3.73 27.67
CA ILE A 21 8.55 -4.45 27.28
C ILE A 21 8.30 -5.95 27.03
N LYS A 22 7.21 -6.53 27.55
CA LYS A 22 6.76 -7.89 27.24
C LYS A 22 6.53 -8.14 25.74
N TRP A 23 6.14 -7.15 24.95
CA TRP A 23 5.89 -7.31 23.53
C TRP A 23 7.17 -7.47 22.70
N ALA A 24 8.27 -6.84 23.10
CA ALA A 24 9.57 -6.99 22.41
C ALA A 24 10.13 -8.42 22.55
N TRP A 25 9.85 -9.10 23.66
CA TRP A 25 10.30 -10.49 23.91
C TRP A 25 9.39 -11.53 23.27
N MET A 26 8.11 -11.30 23.17
CA MET A 26 7.19 -12.16 22.40
C MET A 26 7.48 -12.11 20.91
N PHE A 27 7.89 -10.94 20.37
CA PHE A 27 8.27 -10.78 18.97
C PHE A 27 9.44 -11.67 18.52
N SER A 28 10.37 -12.00 19.42
CA SER A 28 11.53 -12.83 19.06
C SER A 28 11.27 -14.34 19.11
N MET A 29 10.31 -14.78 19.92
CA MET A 29 10.07 -16.23 20.12
C MET A 29 9.09 -16.84 19.12
N GLU A 30 8.08 -16.09 18.65
CA GLU A 30 7.06 -16.65 17.74
C GLU A 30 7.53 -16.69 16.27
N ILE A 31 8.47 -15.82 15.86
CA ILE A 31 9.10 -15.91 14.54
C ILE A 31 9.93 -17.21 14.43
N MET A 32 10.54 -17.69 15.52
CA MET A 32 11.25 -18.97 15.52
C MET A 32 10.32 -20.19 15.37
N ALA A 33 9.11 -20.12 15.86
CA ALA A 33 8.13 -21.22 15.72
C ALA A 33 7.57 -21.34 14.28
N LEU A 34 7.58 -20.26 13.52
CA LEU A 34 7.04 -20.23 12.15
C LEU A 34 8.00 -20.78 11.10
N VAL A 35 9.30 -20.87 11.39
CA VAL A 35 10.33 -21.31 10.41
C VAL A 35 10.91 -22.70 10.76
N GLY A 36 10.53 -23.32 11.90
CA GLY A 36 11.00 -24.66 12.27
C GLY A 36 12.52 -24.76 12.46
N LEU A 37 13.19 -23.69 12.91
CA LEU A 37 14.64 -23.63 13.07
C LEU A 37 15.02 -24.12 14.48
N THR A 38 15.60 -25.30 14.54
CA THR A 38 16.37 -25.77 15.71
C THR A 38 17.62 -24.90 15.88
N ALA A 39 17.83 -24.40 17.08
CA ALA A 39 19.00 -23.63 17.44
C ALA A 39 20.29 -24.44 17.18
N CYS A 40 21.11 -23.95 16.25
CA CYS A 40 22.51 -24.37 16.11
C CYS A 40 23.38 -23.12 16.17
N ASP A 41 24.37 -23.14 17.06
CA ASP A 41 25.34 -22.08 17.28
C ASP A 41 26.20 -21.78 16.06
N ASN A 42 25.72 -20.87 15.21
CA ASN A 42 26.53 -20.16 14.23
C ASN A 42 26.08 -18.70 14.16
N CYS A 43 26.51 -17.95 15.16
CA CYS A 43 26.18 -16.54 15.34
C CYS A 43 26.84 -15.70 14.24
N GLY A 44 26.06 -15.16 13.31
CA GLY A 44 26.54 -14.04 12.53
C GLY A 44 26.04 -13.83 11.09
N LYS A 45 25.43 -14.80 10.43
CA LYS A 45 24.98 -14.61 9.03
C LYS A 45 23.47 -14.83 8.87
N PRO A 46 22.77 -14.03 8.06
CA PRO A 46 21.36 -14.28 7.75
C PRO A 46 21.15 -15.68 7.16
N LYS A 47 20.06 -16.33 7.58
CA LYS A 47 19.68 -17.68 7.13
C LYS A 47 18.51 -17.66 6.17
N VAL A 48 17.71 -16.60 6.22
CA VAL A 48 16.50 -16.42 5.41
C VAL A 48 16.56 -15.10 4.68
N VAL A 49 16.15 -15.09 3.42
CA VAL A 49 15.89 -13.89 2.62
C VAL A 49 14.38 -13.70 2.52
N VAL A 50 13.89 -12.56 2.98
CA VAL A 50 12.53 -12.08 2.73
C VAL A 50 12.60 -11.09 1.57
N CYS A 51 12.08 -11.49 0.41
CA CYS A 51 12.09 -10.67 -0.80
C CYS A 51 10.72 -10.05 -1.03
N VAL A 52 10.66 -8.73 -1.12
CA VAL A 52 9.41 -7.97 -1.34
C VAL A 52 9.60 -6.96 -2.45
N PRO A 53 9.23 -7.29 -3.69
CA PRO A 53 9.26 -6.34 -4.78
C PRO A 53 8.12 -5.32 -4.68
N VAL A 54 8.39 -4.09 -5.12
CA VAL A 54 7.38 -3.10 -5.50
C VAL A 54 7.25 -3.18 -7.02
N TYR A 55 6.01 -3.28 -7.52
CA TYR A 55 5.79 -3.48 -8.94
C TYR A 55 4.61 -2.67 -9.46
N GLY A 56 4.77 -2.08 -10.63
CA GLY A 56 3.69 -1.31 -11.25
C GLY A 56 4.16 -0.38 -12.35
N GLN A 57 3.68 0.87 -12.30
CA GLN A 57 4.06 1.90 -13.26
C GLN A 57 5.08 2.89 -12.67
N SER A 58 5.20 4.09 -13.22
CA SER A 58 6.13 5.13 -12.77
C SER A 58 6.12 5.39 -11.26
N LEU A 59 4.94 5.33 -10.63
CA LEU A 59 4.82 5.50 -9.18
C LEU A 59 5.53 4.40 -8.38
N ALA A 60 5.52 3.16 -8.89
CA ALA A 60 6.25 2.06 -8.26
C ALA A 60 7.76 2.30 -8.27
N MET A 61 8.25 2.93 -9.33
CA MET A 61 9.68 3.21 -9.53
C MET A 61 10.12 4.56 -8.91
N GLY A 62 9.17 5.34 -8.37
CA GLY A 62 9.44 6.64 -7.77
C GLY A 62 9.75 7.73 -8.78
N GLU A 63 9.23 7.63 -10.00
CA GLU A 63 9.43 8.63 -11.05
C GLU A 63 9.01 10.02 -10.56
N GLU A 64 9.80 11.05 -10.85
CA GLU A 64 9.66 12.44 -10.41
C GLU A 64 9.79 12.68 -8.89
N ALA A 65 9.92 11.65 -8.06
CA ALA A 65 10.09 11.79 -6.62
C ALA A 65 11.54 12.17 -6.26
N GLU A 66 11.72 13.30 -5.61
CA GLU A 66 13.06 13.69 -5.12
C GLU A 66 13.58 12.69 -4.09
N LEU A 67 14.87 12.37 -4.16
CA LEU A 67 15.48 11.45 -3.20
C LEU A 67 15.59 12.11 -1.82
N VAL A 68 14.90 11.59 -0.82
CA VAL A 68 14.92 12.06 0.57
C VAL A 68 15.61 11.07 1.52
N THR A 69 15.76 9.81 1.10
CA THR A 69 16.44 8.77 1.87
C THR A 69 17.96 8.93 1.77
N ASP A 70 18.66 8.99 2.90
CA ASP A 70 20.11 8.82 2.95
C ASP A 70 20.47 7.36 2.65
N ILE A 71 20.69 7.06 1.37
CA ILE A 71 20.98 5.69 0.89
C ILE A 71 22.26 5.13 1.50
N ASP A 72 23.29 5.97 1.64
CA ASP A 72 24.56 5.54 2.23
C ASP A 72 24.43 5.23 3.71
N GLY A 73 23.71 6.08 4.44
CA GLY A 73 23.37 5.85 5.85
C GLY A 73 22.52 4.61 6.03
N LEU A 74 21.50 4.43 5.20
CA LEU A 74 20.63 3.25 5.21
C LEU A 74 21.44 1.97 4.94
N SER A 75 22.29 1.98 3.92
CA SER A 75 23.14 0.85 3.56
C SER A 75 24.14 0.49 4.66
N LYS A 76 24.73 1.48 5.33
CA LYS A 76 25.64 1.26 6.46
C LYS A 76 24.90 0.73 7.68
N LYS A 77 23.73 1.30 8.00
CA LYS A 77 22.90 0.89 9.14
C LYS A 77 22.48 -0.58 9.06
N TRP A 78 22.16 -1.07 7.87
CA TRP A 78 21.64 -2.42 7.64
C TRP A 78 22.58 -3.27 6.77
N GLU A 79 23.90 -3.05 6.85
CA GLU A 79 24.89 -3.79 6.07
C GLU A 79 24.73 -5.30 6.26
N GLY A 80 24.66 -6.04 5.14
CA GLY A 80 24.43 -7.48 5.12
C GLY A 80 23.01 -7.94 5.49
N ARG A 81 22.08 -6.99 5.79
CA ARG A 81 20.70 -7.33 6.17
C ARG A 81 19.64 -6.68 5.29
N LEU A 82 19.93 -5.52 4.71
CA LEU A 82 19.07 -4.89 3.74
C LEU A 82 19.82 -4.82 2.42
N VAL A 83 19.22 -5.43 1.40
CA VAL A 83 19.76 -5.46 0.06
C VAL A 83 18.66 -5.08 -0.94
N GLY A 84 19.05 -4.53 -2.04
CA GLY A 84 18.16 -4.17 -3.12
C GLY A 84 18.85 -4.28 -4.45
N GLU A 85 18.08 -4.17 -5.50
CA GLU A 85 18.60 -4.11 -6.82
C GLU A 85 18.92 -2.68 -7.20
N GLY A 86 20.11 -2.47 -7.76
CA GLY A 86 20.47 -1.28 -8.47
C GLY A 86 19.77 -1.22 -9.82
N LEU A 87 18.63 -0.53 -9.92
CA LEU A 87 18.12 -0.07 -11.22
C LEU A 87 18.91 1.18 -11.59
N ASP A 88 19.71 1.13 -12.65
CA ASP A 88 20.71 2.17 -12.96
C ASP A 88 20.08 3.55 -13.26
N ASP A 89 18.80 3.64 -13.62
CA ASP A 89 18.20 4.87 -14.06
C ASP A 89 16.71 5.06 -13.77
N GLY A 90 16.06 4.13 -13.13
CA GLY A 90 14.67 4.29 -12.64
C GLY A 90 13.59 4.43 -13.71
N PHE A 91 13.95 4.60 -14.96
CA PHE A 91 13.03 4.78 -16.06
C PHE A 91 12.96 3.49 -16.89
N GLY A 92 11.84 2.80 -16.81
CA GLY A 92 11.59 1.53 -17.48
C GLY A 92 11.51 1.57 -19.02
N TYR A 93 12.34 2.36 -19.68
CA TYR A 93 12.46 2.37 -21.13
C TYR A 93 13.53 1.39 -21.61
N TYR A 94 13.33 0.12 -21.31
CA TYR A 94 14.27 -0.90 -21.76
C TYR A 94 13.69 -1.70 -22.92
N GLU A 95 13.76 -1.16 -24.11
CA GLU A 95 13.33 -1.87 -25.31
C GLU A 95 14.23 -3.07 -25.62
N ASP A 96 15.51 -3.01 -25.26
CA ASP A 96 16.51 -4.00 -25.67
C ASP A 96 16.82 -5.11 -24.66
N ARG A 97 16.24 -5.03 -23.44
CA ARG A 97 16.47 -5.99 -22.34
C ARG A 97 17.96 -6.25 -21.99
N SER A 98 18.87 -5.38 -22.44
CA SER A 98 20.32 -5.51 -22.17
C SER A 98 20.66 -5.44 -20.69
N TRP A 99 19.83 -4.78 -19.91
CA TRP A 99 19.91 -4.66 -18.46
C TRP A 99 19.87 -6.01 -17.74
N LYS A 100 19.17 -7.03 -18.26
CA LYS A 100 19.10 -8.38 -17.67
C LYS A 100 20.48 -9.02 -17.43
N LYS A 101 21.50 -8.60 -18.16
CA LYS A 101 22.86 -9.12 -18.05
C LYS A 101 23.69 -8.43 -16.96
N LYS A 102 23.27 -7.26 -16.48
CA LYS A 102 24.06 -6.40 -15.58
C LYS A 102 23.63 -6.47 -14.12
N ILE A 103 22.50 -7.10 -13.83
CA ILE A 103 21.92 -7.10 -12.50
C ILE A 103 22.62 -8.10 -11.59
N LYS A 104 23.19 -7.62 -10.51
CA LYS A 104 23.71 -8.42 -9.41
C LYS A 104 22.68 -8.43 -8.28
N ARG A 105 22.25 -9.61 -7.88
CA ARG A 105 21.27 -9.81 -6.81
C ARG A 105 21.91 -9.87 -5.43
N LEU A 106 21.13 -9.57 -4.40
CA LEU A 106 21.58 -9.53 -3.00
C LEU A 106 22.83 -8.66 -2.81
N ILE A 107 22.88 -7.56 -3.53
CA ILE A 107 23.90 -6.54 -3.37
C ILE A 107 23.40 -5.44 -2.41
N ARG A 108 24.36 -4.68 -1.91
CA ARG A 108 24.07 -3.46 -1.17
C ARG A 108 23.31 -2.47 -2.04
N TYR A 109 22.42 -1.65 -1.45
CA TYR A 109 21.76 -0.55 -2.16
C TYR A 109 22.77 0.36 -2.84
N ASP A 110 22.50 0.69 -4.09
CA ASP A 110 23.18 1.73 -4.81
C ASP A 110 22.51 3.08 -4.68
N ASN A 111 23.25 4.15 -4.94
CA ASN A 111 22.70 5.49 -5.01
C ASN A 111 21.72 5.60 -6.18
N ARG A 112 20.53 6.10 -5.89
CA ARG A 112 19.44 6.24 -6.84
C ARG A 112 19.13 7.70 -7.09
N ARG A 113 18.56 7.98 -8.26
CA ARG A 113 18.12 9.34 -8.57
C ARG A 113 16.83 9.71 -7.87
N ASN A 114 15.92 8.75 -7.75
CA ASN A 114 14.56 8.97 -7.27
C ASN A 114 14.28 8.20 -5.97
N GLU A 115 13.48 8.82 -5.10
CA GLU A 115 12.89 8.11 -3.98
C GLU A 115 11.87 7.09 -4.46
N ASN A 116 11.80 5.93 -3.79
CA ASN A 116 10.71 4.99 -4.00
C ASN A 116 10.32 4.30 -2.69
N SER A 117 9.12 3.73 -2.67
CA SER A 117 8.55 3.13 -1.47
C SER A 117 9.34 1.90 -0.95
N ALA A 118 10.16 1.26 -1.79
CA ALA A 118 10.96 0.11 -1.39
C ALA A 118 12.02 0.47 -0.34
N PHE A 119 12.59 1.68 -0.36
CA PHE A 119 13.61 2.08 0.62
C PHE A 119 13.05 2.10 2.05
N ALA A 120 11.98 2.86 2.27
CA ALA A 120 11.35 2.95 3.57
C ALA A 120 10.72 1.60 4.01
N MET A 121 10.14 0.84 3.07
CA MET A 121 9.67 -0.51 3.33
C MET A 121 10.81 -1.41 3.81
N GLY A 122 11.91 -1.43 3.09
CA GLY A 122 13.09 -2.23 3.43
C GLY A 122 13.67 -1.87 4.79
N GLU A 123 13.76 -0.57 5.11
CA GLU A 123 14.24 -0.11 6.43
C GLU A 123 13.36 -0.63 7.57
N VAL A 124 12.04 -0.49 7.45
CA VAL A 124 11.09 -0.94 8.47
C VAL A 124 11.16 -2.47 8.63
N LEU A 125 11.18 -3.22 7.53
CA LEU A 125 11.29 -4.67 7.55
C LEU A 125 12.60 -5.13 8.19
N ALA A 126 13.74 -4.54 7.81
CA ALA A 126 15.04 -4.86 8.40
C ALA A 126 15.11 -4.54 9.91
N GLY A 127 14.38 -3.50 10.34
CA GLY A 127 14.26 -3.13 11.75
C GLY A 127 13.38 -4.10 12.56
N ALA A 128 12.31 -4.61 11.95
CA ALA A 128 11.33 -5.45 12.62
C ALA A 128 11.68 -6.94 12.61
N LEU A 129 12.40 -7.41 11.59
CA LEU A 129 12.77 -8.81 11.45
C LEU A 129 14.10 -9.10 12.17
N GLY A 130 14.26 -10.33 12.63
CA GLY A 130 15.43 -10.76 13.39
C GLY A 130 16.75 -10.72 12.62
N LYS A 131 17.87 -10.81 13.34
CA LYS A 131 19.23 -10.76 12.76
C LYS A 131 19.52 -11.86 11.73
N ASP A 132 18.81 -12.97 11.83
CA ASP A 132 18.92 -14.10 10.91
C ASP A 132 18.19 -13.87 9.57
N THR A 133 17.54 -12.72 9.41
CA THR A 133 16.79 -12.37 8.20
C THR A 133 17.48 -11.27 7.41
N MET A 134 17.70 -11.54 6.14
CA MET A 134 18.04 -10.55 5.13
C MET A 134 16.76 -10.09 4.43
N VAL A 135 16.61 -8.81 4.27
CA VAL A 135 15.50 -8.18 3.53
C VAL A 135 16.00 -7.80 2.15
N CYS A 136 15.35 -8.29 1.11
CA CYS A 136 15.60 -7.94 -0.27
C CYS A 136 14.40 -7.16 -0.81
N VAL A 137 14.61 -5.92 -1.23
CA VAL A 137 13.55 -5.09 -1.81
C VAL A 137 14.06 -4.43 -3.09
N PHE A 138 13.20 -4.29 -4.06
CA PHE A 138 13.48 -3.62 -5.32
C PHE A 138 12.18 -3.08 -5.92
N ALA A 139 12.31 -2.22 -6.92
CA ALA A 139 11.18 -1.64 -7.63
C ALA A 139 11.30 -1.97 -9.12
N ASP A 140 10.25 -2.59 -9.67
CA ASP A 140 10.14 -2.96 -11.07
C ASP A 140 8.85 -2.43 -11.69
N GLY A 141 8.82 -2.36 -13.00
CA GLY A 141 7.63 -1.97 -13.74
C GLY A 141 7.96 -1.19 -15.01
N ARG A 142 6.98 -0.39 -15.45
CA ARG A 142 7.15 0.50 -16.60
C ARG A 142 6.29 1.75 -16.45
N GLY A 143 6.91 2.93 -16.59
CA GLY A 143 6.22 4.22 -16.58
C GLY A 143 5.14 4.34 -17.65
N GLY A 144 4.06 5.07 -17.34
CA GLY A 144 2.98 5.38 -18.28
C GLY A 144 2.22 4.16 -18.84
N THR A 145 2.20 3.03 -18.14
CA THR A 145 1.77 1.75 -18.69
C THR A 145 0.47 1.24 -18.06
N ALA A 146 -0.47 0.84 -18.91
CA ALA A 146 -1.71 0.19 -18.50
C ALA A 146 -1.46 -1.23 -17.95
N ILE A 147 -2.38 -1.73 -17.12
CA ILE A 147 -2.32 -3.04 -16.50
C ILE A 147 -2.15 -4.18 -17.52
N SER A 148 -2.76 -4.05 -18.69
CA SER A 148 -2.66 -5.08 -19.75
C SER A 148 -1.24 -5.39 -20.19
N THR A 149 -0.30 -4.46 -20.03
CA THR A 149 1.12 -4.66 -20.34
C THR A 149 1.92 -5.16 -19.13
N LEU A 150 1.40 -4.98 -17.91
CA LEU A 150 2.08 -5.34 -16.66
C LEU A 150 1.75 -6.76 -16.18
N ILE A 151 0.78 -7.43 -16.80
CA ILE A 151 0.44 -8.82 -16.50
C ILE A 151 1.33 -9.80 -17.28
N LYS A 152 1.22 -11.09 -16.98
CA LYS A 152 1.97 -12.17 -17.64
C LYS A 152 1.83 -12.12 -19.16
N GLY A 153 2.97 -12.22 -19.86
CA GLY A 153 3.08 -12.01 -21.30
C GLY A 153 3.61 -10.61 -21.66
N GLY A 154 3.56 -9.65 -20.76
CA GLY A 154 4.26 -8.38 -20.90
C GLY A 154 5.71 -8.45 -20.40
N TYR A 155 6.63 -7.76 -21.08
CA TYR A 155 8.04 -7.81 -20.68
C TYR A 155 8.32 -7.30 -19.25
N PRO A 156 7.57 -6.33 -18.66
CA PRO A 156 7.81 -5.94 -17.29
C PRO A 156 7.52 -7.07 -16.30
N TYR A 157 6.48 -7.88 -16.56
CA TYR A 157 6.21 -9.07 -15.77
C TYR A 157 7.33 -10.09 -15.84
N ASP A 158 7.84 -10.36 -17.06
CA ASP A 158 8.98 -11.26 -17.23
C ASP A 158 10.22 -10.76 -16.48
N ALA A 159 10.41 -9.43 -16.41
CA ALA A 159 11.48 -8.82 -15.65
C ALA A 159 11.32 -9.07 -14.15
N LEU A 160 10.16 -8.76 -13.58
CA LEU A 160 9.83 -9.03 -12.16
C LEU A 160 10.13 -10.50 -11.80
N ILE A 161 9.65 -11.44 -12.59
CA ILE A 161 9.83 -12.88 -12.34
C ILE A 161 11.31 -13.27 -12.47
N GLN A 162 12.02 -12.71 -13.44
CA GLN A 162 13.45 -12.97 -13.62
C GLN A 162 14.27 -12.43 -12.45
N ASP A 163 13.87 -11.29 -11.88
CA ASP A 163 14.56 -10.66 -10.76
C ASP A 163 14.35 -11.41 -9.45
N ILE A 164 13.13 -11.88 -9.23
CA ILE A 164 12.85 -12.80 -8.12
C ILE A 164 13.68 -14.09 -8.28
N LYS A 165 13.72 -14.67 -9.48
CA LYS A 165 14.49 -15.89 -9.76
C LYS A 165 15.99 -15.69 -9.51
N SER A 166 16.56 -14.60 -9.99
CA SER A 166 17.98 -14.30 -9.81
C SER A 166 18.32 -14.10 -8.33
N SER A 167 17.46 -13.42 -7.58
CA SER A 167 17.61 -13.24 -6.14
C SER A 167 17.52 -14.57 -5.37
N TYR A 168 16.58 -15.44 -5.75
CA TYR A 168 16.47 -16.79 -5.22
C TYR A 168 17.73 -17.62 -5.47
N GLU A 169 18.25 -17.62 -6.70
CA GLU A 169 19.46 -18.36 -7.08
C GLU A 169 20.68 -17.90 -6.28
N GLU A 170 20.82 -16.58 -6.03
CA GLU A 170 21.90 -16.06 -5.21
C GLU A 170 21.74 -16.43 -3.72
N ALA A 171 20.53 -16.39 -3.19
CA ALA A 171 20.24 -16.85 -1.82
C ALA A 171 20.58 -18.34 -1.68
N LYS A 172 20.17 -19.15 -2.64
CA LYS A 172 20.45 -20.60 -2.65
C LYS A 172 21.95 -20.91 -2.71
N LYS A 173 22.72 -20.20 -3.54
CA LYS A 173 24.20 -20.33 -3.58
C LYS A 173 24.84 -20.03 -2.22
N LYS A 174 24.23 -19.14 -1.44
CA LYS A 174 24.71 -18.79 -0.08
C LYS A 174 24.15 -19.70 1.01
N GLY A 175 23.37 -20.72 0.64
CA GLY A 175 22.75 -21.66 1.58
C GLY A 175 21.63 -21.05 2.42
N MET A 176 20.97 -19.98 1.92
CA MET A 176 19.90 -19.27 2.60
C MET A 176 18.53 -19.72 2.09
N GLU A 177 17.56 -19.79 2.97
CA GLU A 177 16.15 -19.90 2.59
C GLU A 177 15.69 -18.62 1.91
N PHE A 178 14.65 -18.71 1.08
CA PHE A 178 14.12 -17.55 0.34
C PHE A 178 12.62 -17.60 0.27
N ILE A 179 11.97 -16.52 0.67
CA ILE A 179 10.52 -16.38 0.60
C ILE A 179 10.12 -15.04 -0.02
N VAL A 180 9.04 -15.05 -0.78
CA VAL A 180 8.35 -13.87 -1.30
C VAL A 180 6.96 -13.84 -0.66
N PRO A 181 6.75 -13.10 0.42
CA PRO A 181 5.45 -13.05 1.08
C PRO A 181 4.41 -12.25 0.30
N ALA A 182 4.86 -11.22 -0.42
CA ALA A 182 3.99 -10.34 -1.17
C ALA A 182 4.73 -9.62 -2.31
N VAL A 183 3.95 -9.14 -3.27
CA VAL A 183 4.31 -8.10 -4.25
C VAL A 183 3.51 -6.85 -3.90
N CYS A 184 4.18 -5.70 -3.75
CA CYS A 184 3.53 -4.42 -3.51
C CYS A 184 3.17 -3.78 -4.87
N TRP A 185 1.87 -3.71 -5.15
CA TRP A 185 1.35 -3.19 -6.42
C TRP A 185 1.12 -1.69 -6.37
N MET A 186 1.72 -0.94 -7.31
CA MET A 186 1.54 0.51 -7.43
C MET A 186 1.25 0.89 -8.89
N GLN A 187 0.00 0.75 -9.29
CA GLN A 187 -0.47 1.08 -10.64
C GLN A 187 -1.99 1.30 -10.63
N GLY A 188 -2.50 2.05 -11.57
CA GLY A 188 -3.92 2.32 -11.78
C GLY A 188 -4.16 3.61 -12.57
N GLU A 189 -3.25 4.57 -12.49
CA GLU A 189 -3.38 5.89 -13.09
C GLU A 189 -3.48 5.82 -14.61
N SER A 190 -2.70 4.93 -15.25
CA SER A 190 -2.75 4.77 -16.70
C SER A 190 -4.08 4.19 -17.19
N ASP A 191 -4.72 3.34 -16.39
CA ASP A 191 -6.02 2.76 -16.73
C ASP A 191 -7.18 3.70 -16.44
N MET A 192 -7.03 4.66 -15.53
CA MET A 192 -8.00 5.73 -15.32
C MET A 192 -8.09 6.70 -16.53
N PHE A 193 -7.07 6.73 -17.39
CA PHE A 193 -6.98 7.60 -18.55
C PHE A 193 -7.40 6.91 -19.84
N ASP A 194 -7.42 5.59 -19.84
CA ASP A 194 -7.78 4.83 -21.02
C ASP A 194 -9.30 4.60 -21.02
N TYR A 195 -9.98 5.18 -22.00
CA TYR A 195 -11.40 4.95 -22.25
C TYR A 195 -11.70 3.55 -22.77
N THR A 196 -10.68 2.77 -23.11
CA THR A 196 -10.87 1.33 -23.34
C THR A 196 -11.20 0.70 -22.00
N ARG A 197 -12.46 0.36 -21.77
CA ARG A 197 -12.98 -0.29 -20.57
C ARG A 197 -12.35 -1.66 -20.38
N VAL A 198 -11.08 -1.64 -19.99
CA VAL A 198 -10.37 -2.83 -19.58
C VAL A 198 -10.98 -3.27 -18.25
N ASP A 199 -11.32 -4.52 -18.14
CA ASP A 199 -11.74 -5.09 -16.85
C ASP A 199 -10.51 -5.14 -15.92
N TYR A 200 -10.22 -4.00 -15.31
CA TYR A 200 -9.06 -3.81 -14.43
C TYR A 200 -9.04 -4.85 -13.29
N ARG A 201 -10.22 -5.10 -12.67
CA ARG A 201 -10.36 -6.09 -11.60
C ARG A 201 -9.93 -7.47 -12.07
N LYS A 202 -10.41 -7.92 -13.21
CA LYS A 202 -10.08 -9.21 -13.80
C LYS A 202 -8.58 -9.34 -14.09
N LEU A 203 -7.97 -8.32 -14.68
CA LEU A 203 -6.54 -8.35 -15.01
C LEU A 203 -5.66 -8.33 -13.76
N LEU A 204 -6.06 -7.62 -12.71
CA LEU A 204 -5.32 -7.62 -11.46
C LEU A 204 -5.45 -8.96 -10.72
N CYS A 205 -6.62 -9.62 -10.75
CA CYS A 205 -6.77 -11.00 -10.28
C CYS A 205 -5.88 -11.98 -11.07
N GLN A 206 -5.80 -11.81 -12.40
CA GLN A 206 -4.92 -12.62 -13.24
C GLN A 206 -3.45 -12.43 -12.84
N PHE A 207 -3.01 -11.17 -12.63
CA PHE A 207 -1.66 -10.87 -12.14
C PHE A 207 -1.38 -11.57 -10.80
N ALA A 208 -2.31 -11.51 -9.85
CA ALA A 208 -2.17 -12.16 -8.54
C ALA A 208 -2.01 -13.67 -8.66
N ALA A 209 -2.86 -14.32 -9.47
CA ALA A 209 -2.81 -15.75 -9.69
C ALA A 209 -1.52 -16.20 -10.41
N ASP A 210 -1.11 -15.46 -11.44
CA ASP A 210 0.09 -15.76 -12.22
C ASP A 210 1.36 -15.56 -11.38
N SER A 211 1.48 -14.45 -10.65
CA SER A 211 2.64 -14.18 -9.79
C SER A 211 2.75 -15.20 -8.66
N ASN A 212 1.66 -15.56 -8.02
CA ASN A 212 1.65 -16.61 -6.99
C ASN A 212 2.15 -17.94 -7.54
N ARG A 213 1.63 -18.38 -8.69
CA ARG A 213 2.02 -19.63 -9.33
C ARG A 213 3.50 -19.63 -9.74
N ASP A 214 3.95 -18.56 -10.42
CA ASP A 214 5.28 -18.50 -11.00
C ASP A 214 6.35 -18.34 -9.91
N VAL A 215 6.11 -17.56 -8.88
CA VAL A 215 7.00 -17.44 -7.70
C VAL A 215 7.09 -18.77 -6.94
N LYS A 216 5.97 -19.45 -6.68
CA LYS A 216 5.99 -20.77 -6.02
C LYS A 216 6.73 -21.82 -6.86
N SER A 217 6.62 -21.76 -8.16
CA SER A 217 7.37 -22.64 -9.06
C SER A 217 8.89 -22.44 -8.98
N ILE A 218 9.34 -21.18 -8.78
CA ILE A 218 10.75 -20.82 -8.66
C ILE A 218 11.30 -21.18 -7.28
N THR A 219 10.60 -20.76 -6.23
CA THR A 219 11.12 -20.82 -4.85
C THR A 219 10.82 -22.12 -4.13
N GLY A 220 9.78 -22.84 -4.55
CA GLY A 220 9.27 -24.02 -3.85
C GLY A 220 8.52 -23.68 -2.56
N GLN A 221 8.30 -22.40 -2.25
CA GLN A 221 7.57 -21.98 -1.05
C GLN A 221 6.14 -22.50 -1.05
N LYS A 222 5.63 -22.88 0.14
CA LYS A 222 4.24 -23.31 0.31
C LYS A 222 3.28 -22.13 0.49
N ARG A 223 3.78 -21.07 1.13
CA ARG A 223 3.02 -19.85 1.40
C ARG A 223 2.62 -19.17 0.09
N ASP A 224 1.39 -18.65 0.03
CA ASP A 224 0.94 -17.86 -1.10
C ASP A 224 1.59 -16.48 -1.09
N VAL A 225 1.78 -15.94 -2.29
CA VAL A 225 2.23 -14.58 -2.53
C VAL A 225 0.99 -13.67 -2.53
N LYS A 226 0.96 -12.71 -1.61
CA LYS A 226 -0.13 -11.73 -1.53
C LYS A 226 0.18 -10.51 -2.39
N ILE A 227 -0.85 -9.77 -2.77
CA ILE A 227 -0.72 -8.46 -3.42
C ILE A 227 -1.05 -7.39 -2.37
N VAL A 228 -0.05 -6.60 -2.01
CA VAL A 228 -0.27 -5.41 -1.17
C VAL A 228 -0.61 -4.26 -2.10
N GLY A 229 -1.90 -3.88 -2.15
CA GLY A 229 -2.42 -2.88 -3.06
C GLY A 229 -2.47 -1.50 -2.43
N TYR A 230 -1.83 -0.51 -3.06
CA TYR A 230 -2.20 0.88 -2.82
C TYR A 230 -3.49 1.20 -3.60
N GLN A 231 -4.15 2.30 -3.26
CA GLN A 231 -5.25 2.77 -4.08
C GLN A 231 -4.86 4.01 -4.86
N SER A 232 -4.97 3.94 -6.19
CA SER A 232 -4.79 5.08 -7.10
C SER A 232 -5.80 6.18 -6.80
N CYS A 233 -5.34 7.40 -6.56
CA CYS A 233 -6.21 8.52 -6.18
C CYS A 233 -5.99 9.77 -7.04
N CYS A 234 -5.20 9.65 -8.09
CA CYS A 234 -4.77 10.75 -8.93
C CYS A 234 -5.82 11.06 -10.01
N LEU A 235 -6.99 11.52 -9.60
CA LEU A 235 -8.08 11.84 -10.52
C LEU A 235 -7.82 13.10 -11.37
N ALA A 236 -6.76 13.86 -11.09
CA ALA A 236 -6.45 15.11 -11.82
C ALA A 236 -6.31 14.92 -13.32
N LYS A 237 -5.74 13.79 -13.77
CA LYS A 237 -5.58 13.50 -15.20
C LYS A 237 -6.87 13.07 -15.88
N CYS A 238 -7.80 12.50 -15.18
CA CYS A 238 -9.09 12.13 -15.75
C CYS A 238 -9.78 13.33 -16.40
N TYR A 239 -9.55 14.54 -15.86
CA TYR A 239 -10.11 15.77 -16.37
C TYR A 239 -9.62 16.23 -17.74
N LYS A 240 -8.42 15.84 -18.18
CA LYS A 240 -7.89 16.25 -19.47
C LYS A 240 -8.61 15.61 -20.66
N PHE A 241 -9.23 14.49 -20.44
CA PHE A 241 -9.83 13.64 -21.46
C PHE A 241 -11.35 13.57 -21.37
N VAL A 242 -11.94 14.17 -20.32
CA VAL A 242 -13.38 14.19 -20.10
C VAL A 242 -13.94 15.47 -20.69
N PRO A 243 -15.02 15.44 -21.48
CA PRO A 243 -15.70 16.66 -21.99
C PRO A 243 -16.02 17.63 -20.86
N GLU A 244 -15.97 18.94 -21.11
CA GLU A 244 -16.18 19.99 -20.09
C GLU A 244 -17.50 19.87 -19.32
N ASN A 245 -18.51 19.24 -19.91
CA ASN A 245 -19.83 19.01 -19.34
C ASN A 245 -19.95 17.68 -18.56
N TYR A 246 -18.88 16.93 -18.40
CA TYR A 246 -18.91 15.67 -17.66
C TYR A 246 -18.69 15.93 -16.15
N GLU A 247 -19.76 15.85 -15.39
CA GLU A 247 -19.74 16.15 -13.93
C GLU A 247 -19.30 14.96 -13.08
N CYS A 248 -19.25 13.77 -13.64
CA CYS A 248 -18.94 12.55 -12.89
C CYS A 248 -17.54 12.02 -13.17
N TYR A 249 -16.71 12.00 -12.13
CA TYR A 249 -15.45 11.26 -12.17
C TYR A 249 -15.72 9.78 -11.98
N GLU A 250 -15.41 8.98 -12.99
CA GLU A 250 -15.36 7.54 -12.78
C GLU A 250 -14.18 7.20 -11.87
N ILE A 251 -14.46 6.63 -10.72
CA ILE A 251 -13.47 6.06 -9.83
C ILE A 251 -13.40 4.55 -10.01
N SER A 252 -13.58 4.06 -11.23
CA SER A 252 -13.67 2.63 -11.56
C SER A 252 -12.42 1.85 -11.13
N VAL A 253 -11.22 2.40 -11.36
CA VAL A 253 -9.96 1.76 -10.94
C VAL A 253 -9.81 1.80 -9.42
N PRO A 254 -9.90 2.95 -8.71
CA PRO A 254 -9.92 2.96 -7.25
C PRO A 254 -10.98 2.05 -6.65
N GLN A 255 -12.18 2.02 -7.22
CA GLN A 255 -13.27 1.13 -6.81
C GLN A 255 -12.88 -0.35 -6.93
N ALA A 256 -12.33 -0.75 -8.07
CA ALA A 256 -11.87 -2.12 -8.30
C ALA A 256 -10.78 -2.54 -7.31
N GLN A 257 -9.83 -1.64 -7.02
CA GLN A 257 -8.77 -1.87 -6.04
C GLN A 257 -9.33 -2.06 -4.64
N MET A 258 -10.28 -1.21 -4.20
CA MET A 258 -10.93 -1.35 -2.90
C MET A 258 -11.74 -2.65 -2.82
N GLN A 259 -12.52 -2.98 -3.85
CA GLN A 259 -13.30 -4.22 -3.89
C GLN A 259 -12.42 -5.47 -3.81
N LEU A 260 -11.28 -5.50 -4.48
CA LEU A 260 -10.34 -6.63 -4.38
C LEU A 260 -9.80 -6.80 -2.96
N ILE A 261 -9.42 -5.70 -2.31
CA ILE A 261 -8.95 -5.72 -0.92
C ILE A 261 -10.06 -6.24 0.02
N ARG A 262 -11.31 -5.88 -0.22
CA ARG A 262 -12.45 -6.31 0.59
C ARG A 262 -12.86 -7.76 0.33
N ASP A 263 -12.88 -8.18 -0.94
CA ASP A 263 -13.59 -9.39 -1.38
C ASP A 263 -12.65 -10.57 -1.68
N ASP A 264 -11.34 -10.36 -1.83
CA ASP A 264 -10.39 -11.40 -2.26
C ASP A 264 -9.19 -11.48 -1.32
N SER A 265 -9.03 -12.59 -0.64
CA SER A 265 -7.96 -12.84 0.33
C SER A 265 -6.54 -12.83 -0.27
N CYS A 266 -6.39 -12.81 -1.60
CA CYS A 266 -5.09 -12.62 -2.26
C CYS A 266 -4.61 -11.17 -2.14
N PHE A 267 -5.53 -10.23 -1.92
CA PHE A 267 -5.23 -8.81 -1.81
C PHE A 267 -5.23 -8.34 -0.37
N VAL A 268 -4.30 -7.47 -0.06
CA VAL A 268 -4.11 -6.87 1.26
C VAL A 268 -3.99 -5.37 1.11
N ALA A 269 -4.59 -4.63 2.01
CA ALA A 269 -4.52 -3.18 2.00
C ALA A 269 -3.09 -2.68 2.28
N GLY A 270 -2.56 -1.88 1.35
CA GLY A 270 -1.50 -0.93 1.61
C GLY A 270 -2.11 0.36 2.13
N THR A 271 -2.28 1.36 1.26
CA THR A 271 -2.93 2.64 1.64
C THR A 271 -3.53 3.34 0.41
N PRO A 272 -4.64 4.10 0.54
CA PRO A 272 -4.98 5.11 -0.46
C PRO A 272 -3.92 6.21 -0.44
N VAL A 273 -3.78 6.97 -1.53
CA VAL A 273 -2.73 8.01 -1.60
C VAL A 273 -3.26 9.44 -1.67
N TYR A 274 -4.57 9.67 -1.62
CA TYR A 274 -5.14 11.00 -1.67
C TYR A 274 -4.73 11.92 -0.49
N PHE A 275 -4.33 11.36 0.64
CA PHE A 275 -3.89 12.11 1.82
C PHE A 275 -2.41 12.51 1.77
N LEU A 276 -1.72 12.20 0.68
CA LEU A 276 -0.30 12.47 0.46
C LEU A 276 -0.10 13.70 -0.43
N ASP A 277 1.14 14.16 -0.52
CA ASP A 277 1.55 15.23 -1.43
C ASP A 277 2.02 14.65 -2.76
N PHE A 278 1.74 15.38 -3.83
CA PHE A 278 2.11 15.07 -5.20
C PHE A 278 3.04 16.16 -5.73
N VAL A 279 3.91 15.80 -6.67
CA VAL A 279 4.72 16.76 -7.39
C VAL A 279 3.85 17.60 -8.36
N ASP A 280 4.43 18.61 -8.99
CA ASP A 280 3.71 19.58 -9.82
C ASP A 280 2.96 18.96 -11.01
N ASP A 281 3.35 17.78 -11.47
CA ASP A 281 2.64 17.05 -12.53
C ASP A 281 1.30 16.45 -12.08
N ARG A 282 1.05 16.43 -10.78
CA ARG A 282 -0.20 15.98 -10.14
C ARG A 282 -0.50 14.49 -10.29
N ILE A 283 0.51 13.70 -10.68
CA ILE A 283 0.38 12.25 -10.86
C ILE A 283 1.32 11.53 -9.91
N HIS A 284 2.58 11.99 -9.88
CA HIS A 284 3.63 11.34 -9.12
C HIS A 284 3.65 11.86 -7.69
N LEU A 285 3.88 10.96 -6.75
CA LEU A 285 4.07 11.30 -5.34
C LEU A 285 5.43 11.98 -5.16
N ASP A 286 5.52 12.92 -4.23
CA ASP A 286 6.82 13.44 -3.80
C ASP A 286 7.62 12.39 -3.00
N GLY A 287 8.89 12.66 -2.75
CA GLY A 287 9.77 11.70 -2.08
C GLY A 287 9.32 11.34 -0.67
N LYS A 288 8.80 12.31 0.10
CA LYS A 288 8.26 12.05 1.45
C LYS A 288 7.04 11.16 1.40
N SER A 289 6.16 11.35 0.44
CA SER A 289 4.97 10.53 0.23
C SER A 289 5.33 9.10 -0.16
N GLN A 290 6.38 8.91 -0.98
CA GLN A 290 6.91 7.58 -1.27
C GLN A 290 7.36 6.85 0.00
N THR A 291 8.04 7.54 0.92
CA THR A 291 8.46 6.91 2.20
C THR A 291 7.25 6.52 3.06
N VAL A 292 6.18 7.31 3.03
CA VAL A 292 4.93 6.97 3.75
C VAL A 292 4.30 5.71 3.17
N VAL A 293 4.15 5.61 1.85
CA VAL A 293 3.64 4.39 1.18
C VAL A 293 4.49 3.17 1.56
N GLY A 294 5.82 3.30 1.55
CA GLY A 294 6.73 2.23 1.96
C GLY A 294 6.48 1.72 3.37
N ARG A 295 6.18 2.60 4.31
CA ARG A 295 5.86 2.22 5.71
C ARG A 295 4.53 1.46 5.82
N TYR A 296 3.49 1.87 5.07
CA TYR A 296 2.23 1.13 5.01
C TYR A 296 2.42 -0.26 4.39
N ASN A 297 3.18 -0.35 3.30
CA ASN A 297 3.51 -1.62 2.67
C ASN A 297 4.26 -2.55 3.65
N ALA A 298 5.25 -2.01 4.38
CA ALA A 298 5.98 -2.79 5.39
C ALA A 298 5.07 -3.32 6.48
N ALA A 299 4.13 -2.52 6.98
CA ALA A 299 3.19 -2.94 8.00
C ALA A 299 2.31 -4.10 7.51
N ALA A 300 1.78 -4.01 6.28
CA ALA A 300 1.01 -5.08 5.66
C ALA A 300 1.85 -6.36 5.46
N VAL A 301 3.09 -6.23 5.00
CA VAL A 301 4.00 -7.36 4.82
C VAL A 301 4.35 -8.04 6.15
N LEU A 302 4.53 -7.28 7.23
CA LEU A 302 4.77 -7.85 8.56
C LEU A 302 3.58 -8.66 9.06
N ASP A 303 2.35 -8.19 8.83
CA ASP A 303 1.14 -8.96 9.16
C ASP A 303 1.07 -10.24 8.32
N ILE A 304 1.33 -10.16 7.01
CA ILE A 304 1.36 -11.33 6.13
C ILE A 304 2.41 -12.35 6.59
N LEU A 305 3.60 -11.89 6.98
CA LEU A 305 4.67 -12.77 7.48
C LEU A 305 4.24 -13.47 8.77
N ARG A 306 3.59 -12.75 9.68
CA ARG A 306 3.19 -13.25 11.00
C ARG A 306 1.95 -14.14 10.93
N TYR A 307 0.92 -13.71 10.21
CA TYR A 307 -0.41 -14.29 10.29
C TYR A 307 -0.87 -14.96 8.98
N GLY A 308 -0.19 -14.70 7.86
CA GLY A 308 -0.58 -15.17 6.52
C GLY A 308 -1.56 -14.24 5.80
N TYR A 309 -2.06 -13.22 6.47
CA TYR A 309 -2.99 -12.21 5.95
C TYR A 309 -2.80 -10.88 6.69
N SER A 310 -3.55 -9.84 6.30
CA SER A 310 -3.63 -8.58 7.04
C SER A 310 -5.06 -8.04 6.91
N ASP A 311 -5.58 -7.53 8.01
CA ASP A 311 -6.92 -6.92 8.06
C ASP A 311 -6.86 -5.38 8.03
N ARG A 312 -5.72 -4.82 7.61
CA ARG A 312 -5.54 -3.38 7.48
C ARG A 312 -6.45 -2.80 6.43
N GLY A 313 -6.64 -1.49 6.54
CA GLY A 313 -7.47 -0.70 5.63
C GLY A 313 -8.84 -0.39 6.22
N LEU A 314 -9.42 0.70 5.78
CA LEU A 314 -10.75 1.15 6.16
C LEU A 314 -11.62 1.26 4.91
N TYR A 315 -12.66 0.45 4.83
CA TYR A 315 -13.58 0.39 3.69
C TYR A 315 -15.00 0.02 4.14
N PRO A 316 -16.05 0.41 3.37
CA PRO A 316 -17.43 0.12 3.73
C PRO A 316 -17.73 -1.38 3.57
N VAL A 317 -18.53 -1.90 4.50
CA VAL A 317 -19.02 -3.30 4.47
C VAL A 317 -20.53 -3.38 4.33
N ASP A 318 -21.26 -2.35 4.76
CA ASP A 318 -22.71 -2.25 4.60
C ASP A 318 -23.13 -0.79 4.45
N ILE A 319 -24.10 -0.53 3.57
CA ILE A 319 -24.69 0.79 3.34
C ILE A 319 -26.20 0.65 3.34
N LYS A 320 -26.84 1.26 4.31
CA LYS A 320 -28.31 1.26 4.48
C LYS A 320 -28.89 2.62 4.18
N ILE A 321 -30.05 2.61 3.54
CA ILE A 321 -30.86 3.81 3.31
C ILE A 321 -32.16 3.73 4.14
N GLU A 322 -32.44 4.76 4.87
CA GLU A 322 -33.67 4.97 5.65
C GLU A 322 -34.26 6.34 5.28
N GLY A 323 -35.04 6.40 4.20
CA GLY A 323 -35.60 7.63 3.67
C GLY A 323 -34.53 8.64 3.26
N LYS A 324 -34.36 9.71 4.02
CA LYS A 324 -33.34 10.73 3.77
C LYS A 324 -32.02 10.50 4.50
N ILE A 325 -31.81 9.32 5.07
CA ILE A 325 -30.61 8.99 5.83
C ILE A 325 -29.88 7.85 5.15
N ALA A 326 -28.56 8.02 4.92
CA ALA A 326 -27.67 6.94 4.56
C ALA A 326 -26.76 6.61 5.75
N ILE A 327 -26.66 5.32 6.10
CA ILE A 327 -25.86 4.81 7.20
C ILE A 327 -24.80 3.87 6.63
N ILE A 328 -23.53 4.12 6.93
CA ILE A 328 -22.41 3.35 6.43
C ILE A 328 -21.71 2.66 7.59
N ASP A 329 -21.67 1.34 7.55
CA ASP A 329 -20.83 0.52 8.40
C ASP A 329 -19.50 0.21 7.72
N PHE A 330 -18.42 0.27 8.50
CA PHE A 330 -17.07 -0.05 8.03
C PHE A 330 -16.60 -1.39 8.57
N ASN A 331 -15.63 -1.98 7.86
CA ASN A 331 -15.00 -3.22 8.32
C ASN A 331 -14.54 -3.06 9.78
N LYS A 332 -14.88 -4.07 10.56
CA LYS A 332 -14.35 -4.27 11.92
C LYS A 332 -13.38 -5.43 11.83
N ASN A 333 -12.26 -5.28 12.49
CA ASN A 333 -11.40 -6.42 12.66
C ASN A 333 -11.87 -7.19 13.89
N ASP A 334 -12.49 -8.33 13.67
CA ASP A 334 -12.96 -9.20 14.74
C ASP A 334 -11.84 -10.06 15.33
N SER A 335 -10.68 -10.09 14.69
CA SER A 335 -9.52 -10.81 15.21
C SER A 335 -8.79 -9.96 16.25
N LYS A 336 -9.15 -10.13 17.51
CA LYS A 336 -8.54 -9.48 18.70
C LYS A 336 -7.01 -9.64 18.81
N GLU A 337 -6.41 -10.44 17.94
CA GLU A 337 -4.99 -10.80 18.01
C GLU A 337 -4.12 -10.03 17.01
N LEU A 338 -4.68 -9.48 15.92
CA LEU A 338 -3.89 -9.02 14.78
C LEU A 338 -3.69 -7.52 14.70
N VAL A 339 -4.72 -6.75 14.98
CA VAL A 339 -4.65 -5.29 15.01
C VAL A 339 -5.56 -4.84 16.16
N ASP A 340 -5.09 -3.93 17.00
CA ASP A 340 -5.98 -3.27 17.93
C ASP A 340 -6.94 -2.36 17.15
N ASN A 341 -8.07 -2.92 16.73
CA ASN A 341 -9.15 -2.21 16.06
C ASN A 341 -10.11 -1.54 17.05
N SER A 342 -9.68 -1.31 18.26
CA SER A 342 -10.37 -0.42 19.19
C SER A 342 -10.37 1.05 18.70
N GLY A 343 -9.72 1.32 17.56
CA GLY A 343 -9.65 2.63 16.92
C GLY A 343 -11.03 3.13 16.51
N LYS A 344 -11.32 4.39 16.87
CA LYS A 344 -12.55 5.08 16.48
C LYS A 344 -12.38 5.77 15.13
N LEU A 345 -13.49 5.88 14.41
CA LEU A 345 -13.58 6.75 13.25
C LEU A 345 -13.40 8.21 13.66
N GLU A 346 -12.63 8.95 12.89
CA GLU A 346 -12.48 10.40 13.05
C GLU A 346 -12.32 11.11 11.70
N PHE A 347 -12.64 12.40 11.67
CA PHE A 347 -12.36 13.25 10.52
C PHE A 347 -11.08 14.05 10.77
N ASP A 348 -10.02 13.72 10.04
CA ASP A 348 -8.77 14.50 10.07
C ASP A 348 -8.84 15.65 9.06
N THR A 349 -8.95 16.86 9.58
CA THR A 349 -8.91 18.10 8.80
C THR A 349 -7.62 18.90 9.04
N ILE A 350 -6.68 18.33 9.78
CA ILE A 350 -5.36 18.92 10.06
C ILE A 350 -4.35 18.48 8.99
N ASN A 351 -4.25 17.17 8.76
CA ASN A 351 -3.31 16.62 7.79
C ASN A 351 -3.86 16.65 6.36
N VAL A 352 -5.17 16.58 6.21
CA VAL A 352 -5.88 16.67 4.92
C VAL A 352 -6.86 17.84 4.97
N ASN A 353 -6.72 18.80 4.07
CA ASN A 353 -7.62 19.94 4.02
C ASN A 353 -9.08 19.48 3.93
N LYS A 354 -9.94 20.08 4.74
CA LYS A 354 -11.36 19.77 4.75
C LYS A 354 -11.96 19.88 3.34
N VAL A 355 -12.69 18.86 2.93
CA VAL A 355 -13.46 18.83 1.69
C VAL A 355 -14.95 18.79 2.00
N LYS A 356 -15.81 19.15 1.02
CA LYS A 356 -17.28 19.12 1.18
C LYS A 356 -17.70 17.76 1.77
N ASN A 357 -18.53 17.79 2.81
CA ASN A 357 -19.04 16.59 3.48
C ASN A 357 -17.97 15.56 3.84
N TYR A 358 -16.75 16.02 4.15
CA TYR A 358 -15.60 15.18 4.48
C TYR A 358 -15.25 14.16 3.37
N GLY A 359 -15.68 14.40 2.13
CA GLY A 359 -15.47 13.54 0.96
C GLY A 359 -16.64 12.62 0.63
N PHE A 360 -17.71 12.61 1.40
CA PHE A 360 -18.92 11.84 1.12
C PHE A 360 -19.87 12.57 0.19
N SER A 361 -20.54 11.79 -0.67
CA SER A 361 -21.64 12.22 -1.51
C SER A 361 -22.69 11.12 -1.61
N VAL A 362 -23.95 11.50 -1.76
CA VAL A 362 -25.06 10.59 -2.07
C VAL A 362 -25.60 10.98 -3.42
N ILE A 363 -25.35 10.14 -4.41
CA ILE A 363 -25.55 10.44 -5.83
C ILE A 363 -26.82 9.77 -6.33
N THR A 364 -27.77 10.59 -6.80
CA THR A 364 -29.02 10.09 -7.42
C THR A 364 -28.76 9.46 -8.79
N PRO A 365 -29.73 8.69 -9.35
CA PRO A 365 -29.63 8.18 -10.71
C PRO A 365 -29.42 9.28 -11.77
N GLU A 366 -29.87 10.52 -11.49
CA GLU A 366 -29.68 11.69 -12.34
C GLU A 366 -28.35 12.42 -12.09
N ASN A 367 -27.40 11.79 -11.38
CA ASN A 367 -26.09 12.32 -11.03
C ASN A 367 -26.11 13.62 -10.18
N LYS A 368 -27.08 13.77 -9.29
CA LYS A 368 -27.12 14.87 -8.33
C LYS A 368 -26.63 14.41 -6.95
N ASP A 369 -25.75 15.19 -6.33
CA ASP A 369 -25.35 14.98 -4.95
C ASP A 369 -26.38 15.59 -4.00
N ILE A 370 -27.05 14.74 -3.23
CA ILE A 370 -28.09 15.14 -2.27
C ILE A 370 -27.60 15.08 -0.81
N ALA A 371 -26.31 14.78 -0.56
CA ALA A 371 -25.75 14.79 0.79
C ALA A 371 -25.68 16.22 1.37
N GLU A 372 -26.29 16.42 2.53
CA GLU A 372 -26.36 17.73 3.19
C GLU A 372 -25.43 17.80 4.40
N LYS A 373 -25.44 16.79 5.26
CA LYS A 373 -24.63 16.75 6.47
C LYS A 373 -24.11 15.36 6.77
N VAL A 374 -22.87 15.27 7.20
CA VAL A 374 -22.19 14.02 7.54
C VAL A 374 -21.72 14.07 8.99
N THR A 375 -22.02 13.01 9.75
CA THR A 375 -21.63 12.86 11.15
C THR A 375 -21.13 11.44 11.44
N ILE A 376 -20.34 11.29 12.49
CA ILE A 376 -19.96 9.99 13.05
C ILE A 376 -20.87 9.74 14.26
N VAL A 377 -21.60 8.62 14.24
CA VAL A 377 -22.47 8.17 15.32
C VAL A 377 -22.21 6.68 15.55
N ASP A 378 -21.85 6.31 16.78
CA ASP A 378 -21.59 4.92 17.16
C ASP A 378 -20.65 4.18 16.21
N ASP A 379 -19.55 4.85 15.83
CA ASP A 379 -18.52 4.35 14.90
C ASP A 379 -19.04 4.01 13.49
N LYS A 380 -20.10 4.70 13.06
CA LYS A 380 -20.69 4.66 11.72
C LYS A 380 -20.72 6.05 11.12
N ILE A 381 -20.73 6.13 9.81
CA ILE A 381 -21.05 7.37 9.11
C ILE A 381 -22.55 7.47 8.89
N VAL A 382 -23.12 8.58 9.31
CA VAL A 382 -24.52 8.93 9.06
C VAL A 382 -24.56 10.17 8.16
N ILE A 383 -25.25 10.07 7.02
CA ILE A 383 -25.40 11.13 6.03
C ILE A 383 -26.87 11.53 5.98
N GLU A 384 -27.17 12.78 6.35
CA GLU A 384 -28.45 13.42 6.13
C GLU A 384 -28.53 13.94 4.68
N CYS A 385 -29.62 13.65 3.99
CA CYS A 385 -29.86 14.04 2.59
C CYS A 385 -31.02 15.02 2.48
N ASN A 386 -30.97 15.94 1.53
CA ASN A 386 -32.06 16.90 1.26
C ASN A 386 -33.26 16.27 0.53
N ALA A 387 -33.11 15.07 -0.01
CA ALA A 387 -34.15 14.28 -0.70
C ALA A 387 -34.11 12.82 -0.26
N ASP A 388 -35.08 12.02 -0.69
CA ASP A 388 -35.07 10.56 -0.49
C ASP A 388 -33.86 9.97 -1.19
N ALA A 389 -33.10 9.14 -0.44
CA ALA A 389 -31.87 8.53 -0.93
C ALA A 389 -32.06 7.11 -1.51
N LYS A 390 -33.32 6.66 -1.65
CA LYS A 390 -33.64 5.37 -2.25
C LYS A 390 -33.09 5.26 -3.67
N GLY A 391 -32.40 4.16 -3.99
CA GLY A 391 -31.78 3.94 -5.30
C GLY A 391 -30.58 4.80 -5.62
N CYS A 392 -30.09 5.58 -4.66
CA CYS A 392 -28.85 6.37 -4.79
C CYS A 392 -27.60 5.49 -4.62
N ARG A 393 -26.45 6.08 -4.94
CA ARG A 393 -25.13 5.53 -4.66
C ARG A 393 -24.43 6.37 -3.62
N VAL A 394 -23.69 5.74 -2.72
CA VAL A 394 -22.83 6.47 -1.79
C VAL A 394 -21.40 6.45 -2.32
N ARG A 395 -20.82 7.63 -2.45
CA ARG A 395 -19.46 7.82 -2.95
C ARG A 395 -18.59 8.49 -1.91
N TYR A 396 -17.33 8.08 -1.83
CA TYR A 396 -16.35 8.69 -0.93
C TYR A 396 -15.02 8.93 -1.64
N GLY A 397 -14.40 10.08 -1.33
CA GLY A 397 -13.05 10.44 -1.75
C GLY A 397 -12.95 11.07 -3.14
N ALA A 398 -14.05 11.17 -3.90
CA ALA A 398 -14.05 11.74 -5.26
C ALA A 398 -14.22 13.27 -5.30
N ASN A 399 -14.44 13.92 -4.16
CA ASN A 399 -14.64 15.35 -4.07
C ASN A 399 -13.30 16.10 -3.97
N GLY A 400 -13.10 17.11 -4.83
CA GLY A 400 -11.90 17.95 -4.87
C GLY A 400 -11.95 18.96 -6.02
N GLU A 401 -10.89 19.73 -6.17
CA GLU A 401 -10.76 20.65 -7.28
C GLU A 401 -10.34 19.92 -8.57
N LYS A 402 -10.90 20.36 -9.69
CA LYS A 402 -10.52 19.85 -11.02
C LYS A 402 -9.02 20.04 -11.26
N ASN A 403 -8.39 19.08 -11.92
CA ASN A 403 -6.95 19.12 -12.24
C ASN A 403 -6.01 19.25 -11.04
N LYS A 404 -6.43 18.85 -9.84
CA LYS A 404 -5.60 18.81 -8.64
C LYS A 404 -5.52 17.39 -8.09
N SER A 405 -4.41 17.06 -7.45
CA SER A 405 -4.22 15.81 -6.71
C SER A 405 -3.76 16.10 -5.28
N GLY A 406 -3.88 15.09 -4.42
CA GLY A 406 -3.36 15.12 -3.07
C GLY A 406 -4.20 15.87 -2.05
N ARG A 407 -3.67 15.86 -0.85
CA ARG A 407 -4.37 16.22 0.40
C ARG A 407 -4.88 17.63 0.51
N ARG A 408 -4.39 18.56 -0.32
CA ARG A 408 -4.75 19.99 -0.21
C ARG A 408 -5.96 20.34 -1.05
N LEU A 409 -5.95 19.95 -2.32
CA LEU A 409 -6.92 20.41 -3.31
C LEU A 409 -7.52 19.26 -4.12
N GLY A 410 -6.82 18.15 -4.30
CA GLY A 410 -7.28 17.03 -5.12
C GLY A 410 -8.51 16.33 -4.59
N ALA A 411 -9.01 15.36 -5.33
CA ALA A 411 -10.04 14.44 -4.89
C ALA A 411 -9.55 13.69 -3.65
N ARG A 412 -10.32 13.76 -2.55
CA ARG A 412 -9.90 13.26 -1.24
C ARG A 412 -11.07 13.09 -0.28
N GLY A 413 -10.77 12.42 0.80
CA GLY A 413 -11.66 12.34 1.96
C GLY A 413 -10.92 12.67 3.26
N ASN A 414 -11.67 12.88 4.34
CA ASN A 414 -11.11 13.21 5.65
C ASN A 414 -11.27 12.07 6.67
N LEU A 415 -11.91 10.94 6.29
CA LEU A 415 -12.19 9.85 7.21
C LEU A 415 -10.96 8.95 7.38
N LEU A 416 -10.64 8.69 8.64
CA LEU A 416 -9.67 7.67 9.02
C LEU A 416 -10.14 6.92 10.28
N ARG A 417 -9.50 5.79 10.55
CA ARG A 417 -9.54 5.11 11.84
C ARG A 417 -8.17 5.25 12.48
N ARG A 418 -8.14 5.78 13.69
CA ARG A 418 -6.94 5.83 14.52
C ARG A 418 -6.98 4.69 15.51
N ASN A 419 -6.10 3.74 15.35
CA ASN A 419 -5.89 2.62 16.27
C ASN A 419 -4.60 2.85 17.09
N SER A 420 -4.23 1.91 17.93
CA SER A 420 -2.98 1.97 18.73
C SER A 420 -1.72 1.87 17.87
N SER A 421 -1.83 1.55 16.58
CA SER A 421 -0.70 1.59 15.67
C SER A 421 -0.29 3.03 15.37
N MET A 422 0.99 3.25 15.08
CA MET A 422 1.52 4.59 14.82
C MET A 422 1.00 5.20 13.51
N MET A 423 0.37 4.41 12.62
CA MET A 423 -0.15 4.86 11.34
C MET A 423 -1.68 4.69 11.29
N PRO A 424 -2.43 5.78 11.05
CA PRO A 424 -3.89 5.72 10.93
C PRO A 424 -4.29 4.96 9.67
N GLU A 425 -5.46 4.34 9.69
CA GLU A 425 -6.06 3.70 8.51
C GLU A 425 -6.97 4.69 7.79
N TRP A 426 -6.50 5.24 6.68
CA TRP A 426 -7.28 6.12 5.83
C TRP A 426 -8.33 5.33 5.05
N CYS A 427 -9.55 5.89 4.97
CA CYS A 427 -10.64 5.25 4.26
C CYS A 427 -10.37 5.21 2.76
N TYR A 428 -10.53 4.03 2.16
CA TYR A 428 -10.43 3.84 0.71
C TYR A 428 -11.54 4.57 -0.02
N MET A 429 -11.23 5.12 -1.20
CA MET A 429 -12.25 5.67 -2.10
C MET A 429 -13.21 4.56 -2.54
N PHE A 430 -14.49 4.86 -2.59
CA PHE A 430 -15.52 3.93 -3.05
C PHE A 430 -16.69 4.63 -3.72
N ASP A 431 -17.44 3.87 -4.51
CA ASP A 431 -18.70 4.26 -5.15
C ASP A 431 -19.63 3.04 -5.15
N GLU A 432 -20.41 2.87 -4.11
CA GLU A 432 -21.21 1.68 -3.87
C GLU A 432 -22.70 1.99 -4.01
N ALA A 433 -23.41 1.05 -4.64
CA ALA A 433 -24.86 1.07 -4.61
C ALA A 433 -25.36 0.76 -3.20
N THR A 434 -26.51 1.32 -2.85
CA THR A 434 -27.15 1.05 -1.56
C THR A 434 -27.82 -0.33 -1.60
N ASN A 435 -27.72 -1.06 -0.50
CA ASN A 435 -28.45 -2.31 -0.35
C ASN A 435 -29.92 -1.99 -0.11
N GLU A 436 -30.78 -2.26 -1.10
CA GLU A 436 -32.22 -2.30 -0.88
C GLU A 436 -32.55 -3.59 -0.12
N ARG A 437 -33.04 -3.48 1.09
CA ARG A 437 -33.74 -4.55 1.78
C ARG A 437 -35.23 -4.46 1.54
#